data_9918a3d69daa11253daf06e69c4c2796
#
_entry.id   9918a3d69daa11253daf06e69c4c2796
#
_cell.length_a   1.000
_cell.length_b   1.000
_cell.length_c   1.000
_cell.angle_alpha   90.00
_cell.angle_beta   90.00
_cell.angle_gamma   90.00
#
_symmetry.space_group_name_H-M   'P 1'
#
loop_
_entity.id
_entity.type
_entity.pdbx_description
1 polymer ?
#
loop_
_entity_poly.entity_id
_entity_poly.type
_entity_poly.pdbx_seq_one_letter_code
_entity_poly.pdbx_strand_id
1 'polypeptide(L)'
;KAGEKNAVVSLHIYDLKTKKTSKVDLGKYTDFYIPRIKWTNDANVLSAQVLNRHQNNLDLLFIDGNTADFKIVLNEKDKAYVDITDNLTFLDDNSFIWTSEKDGFNHIYHYDKNGKLKNQITKGNWDVTNYYGFDNKNSKIFYQSVENGSTKRDVYSIDLNGKNKKRLSQNNGTNNATFSPNFDLFINNYS
;
A
#
# COMPACT_ATOMS: atom_id res chain seq x y z
N LYS A 1 26.90 6.32 -7.57
CA LYS A 1 26.98 6.87 -8.94
C LYS A 1 26.61 5.78 -9.94
N ALA A 2 26.21 6.15 -11.15
CA ALA A 2 25.96 5.18 -12.23
C ALA A 2 27.23 4.33 -12.47
N GLY A 3 27.07 3.00 -12.56
CA GLY A 3 28.16 2.04 -12.73
C GLY A 3 28.87 1.58 -11.44
N GLU A 4 28.55 2.15 -10.28
CA GLU A 4 29.07 1.68 -8.99
C GLU A 4 28.18 0.55 -8.40
N LYS A 5 28.76 -0.24 -7.48
CA LYS A 5 28.01 -1.25 -6.73
C LYS A 5 26.89 -0.59 -5.94
N ASN A 6 25.74 -1.24 -5.90
CA ASN A 6 24.63 -0.81 -5.06
C ASN A 6 24.99 -0.92 -3.57
N ALA A 7 24.30 -0.14 -2.73
CA ALA A 7 24.40 -0.31 -1.29
C ALA A 7 23.90 -1.70 -0.87
N VAL A 8 24.62 -2.34 0.03
CA VAL A 8 24.16 -3.58 0.67
C VAL A 8 23.29 -3.20 1.87
N VAL A 9 22.04 -3.60 1.84
CA VAL A 9 21.06 -3.33 2.90
C VAL A 9 20.76 -4.58 3.71
N SER A 10 20.44 -4.41 4.99
CA SER A 10 19.98 -5.50 5.86
C SER A 10 18.90 -4.99 6.81
N LEU A 11 18.02 -5.88 7.23
CA LEU A 11 16.94 -5.57 8.17
C LEU A 11 17.22 -6.26 9.50
N HIS A 12 17.10 -5.50 10.57
CA HIS A 12 17.33 -5.96 11.93
C HIS A 12 16.19 -5.52 12.84
N ILE A 13 15.83 -6.38 13.79
CA ILE A 13 14.83 -6.10 14.82
C ILE A 13 15.53 -6.05 16.16
N TYR A 14 15.37 -4.94 16.88
CA TYR A 14 15.91 -4.76 18.23
C TYR A 14 14.80 -4.90 19.28
N ASP A 15 14.94 -5.88 20.16
CA ASP A 15 14.01 -6.10 21.28
C ASP A 15 14.41 -5.21 22.46
N LEU A 16 13.54 -4.30 22.83
CA LEU A 16 13.76 -3.32 23.91
C LEU A 16 13.83 -3.99 25.32
N LYS A 17 13.20 -5.14 25.51
CA LYS A 17 13.17 -5.85 26.80
C LYS A 17 14.44 -6.67 27.00
N THR A 18 14.77 -7.48 26.00
CA THR A 18 15.94 -8.38 26.06
C THR A 18 17.24 -7.68 25.64
N LYS A 19 17.14 -6.50 25.01
CA LYS A 19 18.27 -5.75 24.44
C LYS A 19 19.05 -6.53 23.39
N LYS A 20 18.39 -7.46 22.71
CA LYS A 20 18.99 -8.29 21.65
C LYS A 20 18.57 -7.78 20.28
N THR A 21 19.49 -7.91 19.32
CA THR A 21 19.24 -7.65 17.91
C THR A 21 19.16 -8.96 17.16
N SER A 22 18.08 -9.16 16.41
CA SER A 22 17.91 -10.28 15.49
C SER A 22 17.98 -9.77 14.05
N LYS A 23 18.76 -10.43 13.21
CA LYS A 23 18.84 -10.13 11.78
C LYS A 23 17.80 -10.95 11.04
N VAL A 24 17.03 -10.32 10.15
CA VAL A 24 16.14 -11.00 9.22
C VAL A 24 16.99 -11.62 8.11
N ASP A 25 16.89 -12.93 7.90
CA ASP A 25 17.65 -13.63 6.86
C ASP A 25 17.02 -13.41 5.47
N LEU A 26 17.45 -12.35 4.80
CA LEU A 26 17.06 -12.01 3.42
C LEU A 26 18.01 -12.62 2.38
N GLY A 27 18.77 -13.67 2.72
CA GLY A 27 19.82 -14.24 1.86
C GLY A 27 19.37 -14.76 0.50
N LYS A 28 18.07 -15.02 0.31
CA LYS A 28 17.50 -15.36 -1.01
C LYS A 28 17.42 -14.17 -1.97
N TYR A 29 17.49 -12.94 -1.48
CA TYR A 29 17.51 -11.73 -2.30
C TYR A 29 18.94 -11.28 -2.55
N THR A 30 19.24 -10.95 -3.79
CA THR A 30 20.54 -10.41 -4.21
C THR A 30 20.32 -9.07 -4.89
N ASP A 31 21.13 -8.05 -4.53
CA ASP A 31 21.06 -6.70 -5.09
C ASP A 31 19.61 -6.15 -5.08
N PHE A 32 19.14 -5.81 -3.91
CA PHE A 32 17.75 -5.41 -3.67
C PHE A 32 17.66 -4.13 -2.84
N TYR A 33 16.45 -3.58 -2.76
CA TYR A 33 16.09 -2.45 -1.92
C TYR A 33 15.03 -2.87 -0.88
N ILE A 34 15.01 -2.16 0.25
CA ILE A 34 13.91 -2.20 1.24
C ILE A 34 13.31 -0.79 1.29
N PRO A 35 12.44 -0.43 0.34
CA PRO A 35 11.93 0.93 0.24
C PRO A 35 10.99 1.31 1.39
N ARG A 36 10.24 0.35 1.95
CA ARG A 36 9.25 0.60 3.00
C ARG A 36 9.23 -0.51 4.02
N ILE A 37 9.07 -0.10 5.28
CA ILE A 37 8.76 -0.98 6.42
C ILE A 37 7.59 -0.37 7.20
N LYS A 38 6.71 -1.20 7.76
CA LYS A 38 5.57 -0.75 8.55
C LYS A 38 5.13 -1.85 9.50
N TRP A 39 4.92 -1.54 10.78
CA TRP A 39 4.28 -2.47 11.69
C TRP A 39 2.84 -2.73 11.26
N THR A 40 2.38 -3.96 11.39
CA THR A 40 0.97 -4.33 11.24
C THR A 40 0.19 -3.94 12.51
N ASN A 41 -1.10 -4.23 12.55
CA ASN A 41 -1.86 -4.09 13.81
C ASN A 41 -1.56 -5.22 14.82
N ASP A 42 -0.85 -6.28 14.40
CA ASP A 42 -0.22 -7.22 15.32
C ASP A 42 1.17 -6.69 15.71
N ALA A 43 1.35 -6.38 17.00
CA ALA A 43 2.58 -5.81 17.53
C ALA A 43 3.84 -6.70 17.30
N ASN A 44 3.64 -7.98 16.98
CA ASN A 44 4.73 -8.93 16.72
C ASN A 44 5.01 -9.13 15.23
N VAL A 45 4.32 -8.42 14.33
CA VAL A 45 4.49 -8.62 12.89
C VAL A 45 4.87 -7.31 12.20
N LEU A 46 6.08 -7.29 11.64
CA LEU A 46 6.58 -6.19 10.78
C LEU A 46 6.31 -6.53 9.31
N SER A 47 5.83 -5.57 8.53
CA SER A 47 5.81 -5.66 7.08
C SER A 47 7.03 -4.97 6.47
N ALA A 48 7.56 -5.54 5.39
CA ALA A 48 8.63 -4.94 4.60
C ALA A 48 8.37 -5.15 3.10
N GLN A 49 8.53 -4.11 2.31
CA GLN A 49 8.56 -4.20 0.86
C GLN A 49 10.00 -4.46 0.44
N VAL A 50 10.23 -5.50 -0.35
CA VAL A 50 11.54 -5.84 -0.91
C VAL A 50 11.45 -5.78 -2.42
N LEU A 51 12.25 -4.89 -3.02
CA LEU A 51 12.22 -4.60 -4.45
C LEU A 51 13.56 -5.03 -5.08
N ASN A 52 13.51 -5.76 -6.18
CA ASN A 52 14.73 -6.14 -6.89
C ASN A 52 15.41 -4.92 -7.56
N ARG A 53 16.67 -5.08 -7.97
CA ARG A 53 17.46 -4.01 -8.60
C ARG A 53 16.82 -3.44 -9.88
N HIS A 54 16.17 -4.28 -10.66
CA HIS A 54 15.48 -3.87 -11.88
C HIS A 54 14.16 -3.15 -11.63
N GLN A 55 13.71 -3.10 -10.37
CA GLN A 55 12.47 -2.45 -9.93
C GLN A 55 11.22 -2.96 -10.65
N ASN A 56 11.20 -4.23 -10.99
CA ASN A 56 10.10 -4.88 -11.70
C ASN A 56 9.55 -6.12 -10.97
N ASN A 57 10.02 -6.37 -9.76
CA ASN A 57 9.54 -7.44 -8.89
C ASN A 57 9.62 -6.99 -7.43
N LEU A 58 8.47 -6.84 -6.80
CA LEU A 58 8.30 -6.39 -5.42
C LEU A 58 7.63 -7.49 -4.61
N ASP A 59 8.25 -7.89 -3.52
CA ASP A 59 7.67 -8.77 -2.51
C ASP A 59 7.25 -7.98 -1.28
N LEU A 60 6.03 -8.18 -0.81
CA LEU A 60 5.61 -7.76 0.53
C LEU A 60 5.83 -8.92 1.50
N LEU A 61 6.72 -8.70 2.46
CA LEU A 61 7.05 -9.65 3.50
C LEU A 61 6.28 -9.35 4.77
N PHE A 62 5.85 -10.40 5.50
CA PHE A 62 5.48 -10.30 6.90
C PHE A 62 6.52 -11.06 7.71
N ILE A 63 7.11 -10.37 8.69
CA ILE A 63 8.26 -10.79 9.47
C ILE A 63 7.82 -10.91 10.93
N ASP A 64 8.07 -12.08 11.54
CA ASP A 64 7.83 -12.29 12.97
C ASP A 64 8.87 -11.51 13.79
N GLY A 65 8.39 -10.62 14.66
CA GLY A 65 9.24 -9.76 15.48
C GLY A 65 10.07 -10.50 16.53
N ASN A 66 9.67 -11.73 16.90
CA ASN A 66 10.36 -12.54 17.91
C ASN A 66 11.43 -13.46 17.30
N THR A 67 11.13 -14.07 16.14
CA THR A 67 12.04 -15.04 15.50
C THR A 67 12.87 -14.43 14.38
N ALA A 68 12.43 -13.28 13.82
CA ALA A 68 12.94 -12.67 12.60
C ALA A 68 12.74 -13.54 11.33
N ASP A 69 11.91 -14.60 11.38
CA ASP A 69 11.48 -15.35 10.22
C ASP A 69 10.47 -14.54 9.41
N PHE A 70 10.41 -14.77 8.10
CA PHE A 70 9.45 -14.07 7.25
C PHE A 70 8.71 -14.99 6.30
N LYS A 71 7.55 -14.53 5.84
CA LYS A 71 6.80 -15.09 4.73
C LYS A 71 6.51 -14.01 3.69
N ILE A 72 6.48 -14.40 2.40
CA ILE A 72 5.96 -13.53 1.34
C ILE A 72 4.44 -13.63 1.37
N VAL A 73 3.77 -12.48 1.51
CA VAL A 73 2.29 -12.42 1.52
C VAL A 73 1.74 -11.86 0.22
N LEU A 74 2.52 -11.07 -0.51
CA LEU A 74 2.14 -10.54 -1.81
C LEU A 74 3.37 -10.44 -2.69
N ASN A 75 3.20 -10.69 -4.00
CA ASN A 75 4.20 -10.43 -5.02
C ASN A 75 3.57 -9.60 -6.14
N GLU A 76 4.21 -8.51 -6.47
CA GLU A 76 3.90 -7.67 -7.62
C GLU A 76 5.04 -7.80 -8.64
N LYS A 77 4.69 -8.04 -9.88
CA LYS A 77 5.68 -8.21 -10.95
C LYS A 77 5.15 -7.65 -12.26
N ASP A 78 5.98 -6.89 -12.93
CA ASP A 78 5.70 -6.37 -14.26
C ASP A 78 6.90 -6.58 -15.18
N LYS A 79 6.72 -6.48 -16.49
CA LYS A 79 7.80 -6.57 -17.48
C LYS A 79 8.70 -5.34 -17.50
N ALA A 80 8.12 -4.17 -17.17
CA ALA A 80 8.78 -2.89 -17.19
C ALA A 80 9.13 -2.42 -15.77
N TYR A 81 8.13 -2.10 -14.95
CA TYR A 81 8.32 -1.42 -13.67
C TYR A 81 7.19 -1.74 -12.68
N VAL A 82 7.50 -1.78 -11.41
CA VAL A 82 6.52 -1.87 -10.30
C VAL A 82 6.72 -0.66 -9.40
N ASP A 83 5.69 0.15 -9.25
CA ASP A 83 5.70 1.29 -8.34
C ASP A 83 5.70 0.86 -6.87
N ILE A 84 6.48 1.59 -6.07
CA ILE A 84 6.44 1.46 -4.62
C ILE A 84 5.17 2.15 -4.12
N THR A 85 4.36 1.44 -3.34
CA THR A 85 3.18 2.05 -2.73
C THR A 85 3.40 2.40 -1.26
N ASP A 86 2.96 3.60 -0.86
CA ASP A 86 2.85 4.06 0.53
C ASP A 86 1.44 3.78 1.10
N ASN A 87 0.53 3.25 0.28
CA ASN A 87 -0.89 3.11 0.59
C ASN A 87 -1.24 1.84 1.38
N LEU A 88 -0.23 1.03 1.79
CA LEU A 88 -0.46 -0.13 2.64
C LEU A 88 -1.15 0.28 3.95
N THR A 89 -2.39 -0.18 4.15
CA THR A 89 -3.19 0.10 5.33
C THR A 89 -3.68 -1.21 5.94
N PHE A 90 -3.35 -1.46 7.21
CA PHE A 90 -3.82 -2.63 7.94
C PHE A 90 -5.16 -2.33 8.62
N LEU A 91 -6.09 -3.30 8.53
CA LEU A 91 -7.38 -3.28 9.19
C LEU A 91 -7.27 -4.04 10.54
N ASP A 92 -8.30 -3.94 11.39
CA ASP A 92 -8.30 -4.53 12.73
C ASP A 92 -8.12 -6.06 12.75
N ASP A 93 -8.57 -6.74 11.68
CA ASP A 93 -8.38 -8.19 11.48
C ASP A 93 -7.02 -8.55 10.84
N ASN A 94 -6.11 -7.58 10.73
CA ASN A 94 -4.84 -7.66 10.01
C ASN A 94 -4.98 -7.99 8.50
N SER A 95 -6.18 -7.95 7.94
CA SER A 95 -6.33 -7.81 6.49
C SER A 95 -5.78 -6.44 6.05
N PHE A 96 -5.49 -6.26 4.77
CA PHE A 96 -4.86 -5.02 4.36
C PHE A 96 -5.36 -4.51 3.01
N ILE A 97 -5.29 -3.20 2.87
CA ILE A 97 -5.54 -2.47 1.62
C ILE A 97 -4.20 -2.23 0.93
N TRP A 98 -4.19 -2.43 -0.37
CA TRP A 98 -3.04 -2.27 -1.25
C TRP A 98 -3.45 -1.58 -2.54
N THR A 99 -2.57 -0.78 -3.13
CA THR A 99 -2.77 -0.24 -4.48
C THR A 99 -1.83 -0.92 -5.46
N SER A 100 -2.32 -1.23 -6.66
CA SER A 100 -1.57 -1.97 -7.67
C SER A 100 -2.07 -1.66 -9.07
N GLU A 101 -1.16 -1.67 -10.04
CA GLU A 101 -1.43 -1.53 -11.47
C GLU A 101 -1.57 -2.88 -12.20
N LYS A 102 -1.72 -3.98 -11.47
CA LYS A 102 -1.70 -5.36 -12.00
C LYS A 102 -2.76 -5.68 -13.05
N ASP A 103 -3.81 -4.86 -13.17
CA ASP A 103 -4.84 -4.99 -14.21
C ASP A 103 -4.72 -3.91 -15.31
N GLY A 104 -3.60 -3.16 -15.35
CA GLY A 104 -3.29 -2.15 -16.35
C GLY A 104 -3.57 -0.71 -15.90
N PHE A 105 -4.24 -0.51 -14.76
CA PHE A 105 -4.51 0.78 -14.13
C PHE A 105 -4.29 0.69 -12.63
N ASN A 106 -3.96 1.82 -12.00
CA ASN A 106 -3.77 1.83 -10.55
C ASN A 106 -5.13 1.74 -9.83
N HIS A 107 -5.35 0.63 -9.11
CA HIS A 107 -6.56 0.35 -8.38
C HIS A 107 -6.31 -0.07 -6.93
N ILE A 108 -7.38 -0.03 -6.13
CA ILE A 108 -7.38 -0.40 -4.72
C ILE A 108 -7.88 -1.83 -4.56
N TYR A 109 -7.11 -2.63 -3.80
CA TYR A 109 -7.37 -4.04 -3.54
C TYR A 109 -7.42 -4.32 -2.04
N HIS A 110 -8.22 -5.28 -1.64
CA HIS A 110 -8.31 -5.78 -0.28
C HIS A 110 -7.82 -7.22 -0.21
N TYR A 111 -6.85 -7.49 0.64
CA TYR A 111 -6.26 -8.80 0.88
C TYR A 111 -6.51 -9.25 2.32
N ASP A 112 -6.60 -10.55 2.55
CA ASP A 112 -6.58 -11.11 3.92
C ASP A 112 -5.15 -11.05 4.50
N LYS A 113 -5.01 -11.37 5.79
CA LYS A 113 -3.72 -11.38 6.50
C LYS A 113 -2.68 -12.38 5.95
N ASN A 114 -3.05 -13.25 5.05
CA ASN A 114 -2.17 -14.21 4.39
C ASN A 114 -1.83 -13.83 2.95
N GLY A 115 -2.33 -12.67 2.47
CA GLY A 115 -2.11 -12.19 1.11
C GLY A 115 -3.06 -12.77 0.07
N LYS A 116 -4.13 -13.46 0.49
CA LYS A 116 -5.18 -13.89 -0.43
C LYS A 116 -6.09 -12.71 -0.77
N LEU A 117 -6.29 -12.45 -2.05
CA LEU A 117 -7.19 -11.41 -2.52
C LEU A 117 -8.63 -11.68 -2.04
N LYS A 118 -9.21 -10.74 -1.29
CA LYS A 118 -10.63 -10.74 -0.90
C LYS A 118 -11.47 -10.11 -2.00
N ASN A 119 -11.11 -8.91 -2.46
CA ASN A 119 -11.76 -8.25 -3.59
C ASN A 119 -10.91 -7.10 -4.17
N GLN A 120 -11.16 -6.78 -5.43
CA GLN A 120 -10.77 -5.52 -6.05
C GLN A 120 -11.85 -4.48 -5.76
N ILE A 121 -11.48 -3.39 -5.09
CA ILE A 121 -12.43 -2.38 -4.59
C ILE A 121 -12.79 -1.39 -5.68
N THR A 122 -11.79 -0.88 -6.40
CA THR A 122 -11.97 -0.01 -7.56
C THR A 122 -11.57 -0.72 -8.84
N LYS A 123 -12.25 -0.45 -9.96
CA LYS A 123 -11.97 -1.06 -11.25
C LYS A 123 -12.47 -0.20 -12.40
N GLY A 124 -11.83 -0.30 -13.55
CA GLY A 124 -12.18 0.41 -14.78
C GLY A 124 -10.93 0.80 -15.57
N ASN A 125 -11.10 1.46 -16.71
CA ASN A 125 -9.99 1.94 -17.54
C ASN A 125 -9.56 3.35 -17.09
N TRP A 126 -9.19 3.50 -15.83
CA TRP A 126 -8.80 4.75 -15.19
C TRP A 126 -8.00 4.48 -13.91
N ASP A 127 -7.21 5.45 -13.48
CA ASP A 127 -6.35 5.35 -12.31
C ASP A 127 -6.96 5.97 -11.06
N VAL A 128 -6.76 5.31 -9.93
CA VAL A 128 -6.75 5.96 -8.62
C VAL A 128 -5.48 6.79 -8.54
N THR A 129 -5.62 8.11 -8.46
CA THR A 129 -4.49 9.04 -8.42
C THR A 129 -4.05 9.40 -7.00
N ASN A 130 -4.93 9.20 -6.02
CA ASN A 130 -4.60 9.34 -4.61
C ASN A 130 -5.47 8.42 -3.74
N TYR A 131 -4.88 7.81 -2.73
CA TYR A 131 -5.56 7.08 -1.68
C TYR A 131 -5.48 7.90 -0.40
N TYR A 132 -6.61 8.39 0.11
CA TYR A 132 -6.64 9.24 1.30
C TYR A 132 -6.69 8.45 2.60
N GLY A 133 -7.23 7.23 2.57
CA GLY A 133 -7.26 6.36 3.74
C GLY A 133 -8.55 5.53 3.86
N PHE A 134 -8.66 4.86 5.01
CA PHE A 134 -9.75 3.97 5.36
C PHE A 134 -10.39 4.40 6.68
N ASP A 135 -11.69 4.64 6.65
CA ASP A 135 -12.51 4.85 7.84
C ASP A 135 -12.95 3.49 8.39
N ASN A 136 -12.30 3.06 9.46
CA ASN A 136 -12.57 1.77 10.10
C ASN A 136 -13.99 1.69 10.69
N LYS A 137 -14.52 2.80 11.21
CA LYS A 137 -15.84 2.88 11.83
C LYS A 137 -16.97 2.60 10.85
N ASN A 138 -16.87 3.17 9.64
CA ASN A 138 -17.90 3.06 8.62
C ASN A 138 -17.51 2.09 7.48
N SER A 139 -16.33 1.43 7.56
CA SER A 139 -15.78 0.53 6.54
C SER A 139 -15.73 1.17 5.15
N LYS A 140 -15.29 2.44 5.09
CA LYS A 140 -15.22 3.23 3.85
C LYS A 140 -13.80 3.61 3.50
N ILE A 141 -13.54 3.61 2.21
CA ILE A 141 -12.30 4.06 1.59
C ILE A 141 -12.55 5.41 0.92
N PHE A 142 -11.59 6.31 1.05
CA PHE A 142 -11.58 7.61 0.40
C PHE A 142 -10.42 7.70 -0.57
N TYR A 143 -10.70 8.13 -1.80
CA TYR A 143 -9.72 8.17 -2.88
C TYR A 143 -10.01 9.27 -3.89
N GLN A 144 -9.03 9.56 -4.74
CA GLN A 144 -9.17 10.42 -5.92
C GLN A 144 -8.95 9.57 -7.16
N SER A 145 -9.68 9.87 -8.23
CA SER A 145 -9.49 9.19 -9.50
C SER A 145 -9.74 10.11 -10.71
N VAL A 146 -9.31 9.62 -11.89
CA VAL A 146 -9.51 10.25 -13.19
C VAL A 146 -10.64 9.62 -14.00
N GLU A 147 -11.56 8.91 -13.36
CA GLU A 147 -12.64 8.17 -14.05
C GLU A 147 -13.58 9.04 -14.90
N ASN A 148 -13.67 10.33 -14.64
CA ASN A 148 -14.48 11.29 -15.42
C ASN A 148 -13.65 12.04 -16.50
N GLY A 149 -12.45 11.55 -16.80
CA GLY A 149 -11.57 12.10 -17.85
C GLY A 149 -10.17 12.38 -17.32
N SER A 150 -9.17 12.21 -18.19
CA SER A 150 -7.73 12.29 -17.85
C SER A 150 -7.29 13.64 -17.28
N THR A 151 -7.99 14.72 -17.59
CA THR A 151 -7.73 16.08 -17.09
C THR A 151 -8.53 16.44 -15.83
N LYS A 152 -9.42 15.55 -15.39
CA LYS A 152 -10.28 15.77 -14.22
C LYS A 152 -9.87 14.85 -13.08
N ARG A 153 -9.93 15.37 -11.89
CA ARG A 153 -9.73 14.58 -10.66
C ARG A 153 -10.88 14.82 -9.72
N ASP A 154 -11.53 13.73 -9.34
CA ASP A 154 -12.65 13.76 -8.43
C ASP A 154 -12.37 12.95 -7.18
N VAL A 155 -12.94 13.40 -6.06
CA VAL A 155 -12.83 12.74 -4.75
C VAL A 155 -14.04 11.84 -4.54
N TYR A 156 -13.79 10.62 -4.10
CA TYR A 156 -14.81 9.59 -3.91
C TYR A 156 -14.72 8.94 -2.54
N SER A 157 -15.84 8.41 -2.08
CA SER A 157 -15.91 7.36 -1.08
C SER A 157 -16.48 6.08 -1.68
N ILE A 158 -16.05 4.93 -1.17
CA ILE A 158 -16.53 3.60 -1.56
C ILE A 158 -16.46 2.67 -0.35
N ASP A 159 -17.40 1.74 -0.23
CA ASP A 159 -17.34 0.73 0.82
C ASP A 159 -16.19 -0.26 0.56
N LEU A 160 -15.66 -0.89 1.61
CA LEU A 160 -14.58 -1.88 1.53
C LEU A 160 -14.92 -3.06 0.60
N ASN A 161 -16.19 -3.37 0.41
CA ASN A 161 -16.67 -4.41 -0.51
C ASN A 161 -16.79 -3.94 -1.98
N GLY A 162 -16.43 -2.70 -2.29
CA GLY A 162 -16.50 -2.11 -3.62
C GLY A 162 -17.89 -1.63 -4.04
N LYS A 163 -18.85 -1.55 -3.10
CA LYS A 163 -20.20 -1.03 -3.36
C LYS A 163 -20.38 0.40 -2.85
N ASN A 164 -21.55 0.99 -3.15
CA ASN A 164 -21.96 2.31 -2.65
C ASN A 164 -20.94 3.42 -2.93
N LYS A 165 -20.30 3.39 -4.12
CA LYS A 165 -19.41 4.46 -4.57
C LYS A 165 -20.17 5.78 -4.62
N LYS A 166 -19.59 6.84 -4.04
CA LYS A 166 -20.16 8.18 -4.04
C LYS A 166 -19.09 9.21 -4.38
N ARG A 167 -19.35 10.08 -5.36
CA ARG A 167 -18.55 11.28 -5.60
C ARG A 167 -18.81 12.29 -4.50
N LEU A 168 -17.76 12.83 -3.91
CA LEU A 168 -17.80 13.83 -2.83
C LEU A 168 -17.48 15.24 -3.34
N SER A 169 -16.58 15.36 -4.32
CA SER A 169 -16.28 16.64 -4.96
C SER A 169 -17.48 17.12 -5.80
N GLN A 170 -17.78 18.41 -5.71
CA GLN A 170 -18.93 19.02 -6.41
C GLN A 170 -18.49 19.81 -7.64
N ASN A 171 -17.26 20.32 -7.65
CA ASN A 171 -16.75 21.19 -8.70
C ASN A 171 -16.19 20.37 -9.87
N ASN A 172 -16.27 20.94 -11.06
CA ASN A 172 -15.56 20.41 -12.23
C ASN A 172 -14.09 20.83 -12.18
N GLY A 173 -13.21 20.00 -12.76
CA GLY A 173 -11.76 20.24 -12.82
C GLY A 173 -10.98 19.29 -11.94
N THR A 174 -9.89 19.77 -11.37
CA THR A 174 -9.03 18.99 -10.46
C THR A 174 -9.42 19.26 -9.02
N ASN A 175 -9.96 18.27 -8.34
CA ASN A 175 -10.31 18.31 -6.92
C ASN A 175 -9.29 17.50 -6.11
N ASN A 176 -8.85 18.04 -4.97
CA ASN A 176 -8.00 17.35 -4.01
C ASN A 176 -8.57 17.52 -2.61
N ALA A 177 -8.44 16.50 -1.76
CA ALA A 177 -9.02 16.49 -0.43
C ALA A 177 -7.98 16.32 0.67
N THR A 178 -8.20 16.99 1.80
CA THR A 178 -7.54 16.74 3.07
C THR A 178 -8.62 16.36 4.09
N PHE A 179 -8.60 15.11 4.56
CA PHE A 179 -9.58 14.60 5.49
C PHE A 179 -9.17 14.82 6.95
N SER A 180 -10.18 15.00 7.82
CA SER A 180 -9.97 14.90 9.26
C SER A 180 -9.55 13.47 9.66
N PRO A 181 -8.89 13.26 10.81
CA PRO A 181 -8.39 11.95 11.22
C PRO A 181 -9.45 10.84 11.29
N ASN A 182 -10.70 11.19 11.53
CA ASN A 182 -11.85 10.28 11.62
C ASN A 182 -12.72 10.27 10.35
N PHE A 183 -12.31 10.95 9.27
CA PHE A 183 -13.02 11.07 8.00
C PHE A 183 -14.42 11.69 8.05
N ASP A 184 -14.79 12.36 9.13
CA ASP A 184 -16.09 13.05 9.23
C ASP A 184 -16.14 14.35 8.42
N LEU A 185 -14.99 14.99 8.21
CA LEU A 185 -14.85 16.27 7.51
C LEU A 185 -13.72 16.21 6.49
N PHE A 186 -13.80 17.00 5.45
CA PHE A 186 -12.68 17.23 4.52
C PHE A 186 -12.68 18.66 3.98
N ILE A 187 -11.48 19.13 3.66
CA ILE A 187 -11.25 20.37 2.91
C ILE A 187 -11.08 19.96 1.45
N ASN A 188 -11.86 20.56 0.55
CA ASN A 188 -11.70 20.37 -0.89
C ASN A 188 -10.99 21.59 -1.49
N ASN A 189 -9.84 21.35 -2.12
CA ASN A 189 -9.14 22.32 -2.95
C ASN A 189 -9.43 21.96 -4.41
N TYR A 190 -9.82 22.95 -5.22
CA TYR A 190 -10.13 22.71 -6.64
C TYR A 190 -9.64 23.83 -7.56
N SER A 191 -9.37 23.47 -8.81
CA SER A 191 -8.97 24.38 -9.89
C SER A 191 -9.55 23.94 -11.23
#